data_cb83d869fbb6f01a901802a032091876
#
_entry.id   cb83d869fbb6f01a901802a032091876
#
_cell.length_a   1.000
_cell.length_b   1.000
_cell.length_c   1.000
_cell.angle_alpha   90.00
_cell.angle_beta   90.00
_cell.angle_gamma   90.00
#
_symmetry.space_group_name_H-M   'P 1'
#
loop_
_entity.id
_entity.type
_entity.pdbx_description
1 polymer ?
#
loop_
_entity_poly.entity_id
_entity_poly.type
_entity_poly.pdbx_seq_one_letter_code
_entity_poly.pdbx_strand_id
1 'polypeptide(L)'
;MRASNIELLRIISMILIIMHHFSVHGCFPFTPDLTFNKVFLQVFGLGGKAGVVAFVMITGYFMVSSSFKLHKFAKLVGQIWLYSIAMLGVAMGLGLDTVTSRNMMLALLPIGAMSWFAQNFLVLYLLTPIINRVLHWLQHTYYVMLLVASTVIWFLIPTVLNLWPNVPHTTFGFKHIFSFIVFYSLGAYIKLYGSHITKKIGIIFTAIG
;
A
#
# COMPACT_ATOMS: atom_id res chain seq x y z
N MET A 1 3.99 1.88 -25.18
CA MET A 1 3.90 3.27 -24.71
C MET A 1 4.07 3.29 -23.19
N ARG A 2 4.93 4.17 -22.70
CA ARG A 2 5.09 4.40 -21.27
C ARG A 2 3.82 5.09 -20.76
N ALA A 3 3.18 4.54 -19.74
CA ALA A 3 1.98 5.14 -19.15
C ALA A 3 2.39 6.26 -18.17
N SER A 4 2.81 7.41 -18.72
CA SER A 4 3.35 8.54 -17.95
C SER A 4 2.43 8.97 -16.80
N ASN A 5 1.11 8.91 -16.99
CA ASN A 5 0.14 9.25 -15.96
C ASN A 5 0.19 8.29 -14.76
N ILE A 6 0.42 7.00 -15.00
CA ILE A 6 0.52 6.00 -13.92
C ILE A 6 1.88 6.13 -13.20
N GLU A 7 2.94 6.47 -13.94
CA GLU A 7 4.25 6.79 -13.32
C GLU A 7 4.14 8.02 -12.41
N LEU A 8 3.44 9.08 -12.86
CA LEU A 8 3.18 10.26 -12.03
C LEU A 8 2.37 9.90 -10.77
N LEU A 9 1.32 9.07 -10.92
CA LEU A 9 0.53 8.59 -9.78
C LEU A 9 1.39 7.81 -8.79
N ARG A 10 2.36 7.02 -9.26
CA ARG A 10 3.31 6.31 -8.41
C ARG A 10 4.18 7.29 -7.60
N ILE A 11 4.69 8.35 -8.23
CA ILE A 11 5.49 9.39 -7.55
C ILE A 11 4.64 10.09 -6.49
N ILE A 12 3.41 10.50 -6.83
CA ILE A 12 2.48 11.13 -5.89
C ILE A 12 2.20 10.18 -4.70
N SER A 13 1.96 8.91 -4.97
CA SER A 13 1.72 7.91 -3.92
C SER A 13 2.90 7.81 -2.94
N MET A 14 4.14 7.82 -3.45
CA MET A 14 5.34 7.82 -2.61
C MET A 14 5.46 9.10 -1.78
N ILE A 15 5.18 10.26 -2.37
CA ILE A 15 5.20 11.55 -1.65
C ILE A 15 4.16 11.52 -0.52
N LEU A 16 2.94 11.07 -0.77
CA LEU A 16 1.89 10.95 0.26
C LEU A 16 2.29 10.03 1.42
N ILE A 17 2.98 8.91 1.12
CA ILE A 17 3.51 8.00 2.14
C ILE A 17 4.59 8.69 2.98
N ILE A 18 5.53 9.39 2.35
CA ILE A 18 6.61 10.11 3.05
C ILE A 18 6.02 11.22 3.94
N MET A 19 5.10 12.02 3.42
CA MET A 19 4.43 13.09 4.16
C MET A 19 3.68 12.56 5.38
N HIS A 20 3.00 11.43 5.24
CA HIS A 20 2.33 10.74 6.35
C HIS A 20 3.33 10.31 7.42
N HIS A 21 4.42 9.67 7.04
CA HIS A 21 5.43 9.24 8.00
C HIS A 21 6.06 10.42 8.73
N PHE A 22 6.36 11.50 8.02
CA PHE A 22 6.83 12.75 8.62
C PHE A 22 5.83 13.30 9.65
N SER A 23 4.55 13.37 9.30
CA SER A 23 3.50 13.87 10.19
C SER A 23 3.30 13.01 11.45
N VAL A 24 3.28 11.68 11.29
CA VAL A 24 2.92 10.75 12.37
C VAL A 24 4.11 10.39 13.27
N HIS A 25 5.33 10.37 12.72
CA HIS A 25 6.54 9.94 13.42
C HIS A 25 7.54 11.07 13.70
N GLY A 26 7.22 12.31 13.31
CA GLY A 26 8.11 13.48 13.48
C GLY A 26 8.15 14.06 14.90
N CYS A 27 7.55 13.39 15.90
CA CYS A 27 7.55 13.82 17.31
C CYS A 27 7.05 15.25 17.52
N PHE A 28 6.07 15.69 16.74
CA PHE A 28 5.48 17.01 16.89
C PHE A 28 4.60 17.08 18.14
N PRO A 29 4.72 18.12 18.99
CA PRO A 29 3.87 18.27 20.16
C PRO A 29 2.42 18.56 19.73
N PHE A 30 1.48 17.72 20.17
CA PHE A 30 0.06 17.96 19.99
C PHE A 30 -0.43 18.92 21.07
N THR A 31 -0.55 20.20 20.71
CA THR A 31 -1.24 21.19 21.56
C THR A 31 -2.75 21.14 21.30
N PRO A 32 -3.62 21.47 22.30
CA PRO A 32 -5.07 21.52 22.08
C PRO A 32 -5.49 22.59 21.08
N ASP A 33 -4.69 23.64 20.89
CA ASP A 33 -5.00 24.79 20.04
C ASP A 33 -4.94 24.45 18.54
N LEU A 34 -5.88 24.99 17.78
CA LEU A 34 -5.89 24.91 16.32
C LEU A 34 -4.88 25.93 15.74
N THR A 35 -3.66 25.47 15.50
CA THR A 35 -2.65 26.27 14.78
C THR A 35 -2.55 25.83 13.33
N PHE A 36 -2.11 26.73 12.44
CA PHE A 36 -1.87 26.44 11.02
C PHE A 36 -0.95 25.20 10.84
N ASN A 37 0.13 25.12 11.63
CA ASN A 37 1.06 24.00 11.60
C ASN A 37 0.38 22.66 11.96
N LYS A 38 -0.53 22.67 12.94
CA LYS A 38 -1.27 21.47 13.34
C LYS A 38 -2.19 20.99 12.23
N VAL A 39 -2.96 21.91 11.61
CA VAL A 39 -3.84 21.57 10.49
C VAL A 39 -3.02 21.03 9.31
N PHE A 40 -1.89 21.66 9.00
CA PHE A 40 -0.99 21.23 7.94
C PHE A 40 -0.45 19.81 8.17
N LEU A 41 0.01 19.50 9.40
CA LEU A 41 0.46 18.16 9.76
C LEU A 41 -0.67 17.12 9.70
N GLN A 42 -1.89 17.48 10.12
CA GLN A 42 -3.04 16.59 10.02
C GLN A 42 -3.40 16.26 8.58
N VAL A 43 -3.39 17.26 7.69
CA VAL A 43 -3.62 17.05 6.25
C VAL A 43 -2.57 16.09 5.66
N PHE A 44 -1.31 16.28 6.01
CA PHE A 44 -0.23 15.35 5.60
C PHE A 44 -0.43 13.94 6.14
N GLY A 45 -0.93 13.81 7.37
CA GLY A 45 -1.25 12.54 7.99
C GLY A 45 -2.35 11.74 7.27
N LEU A 46 -3.29 12.40 6.62
CA LEU A 46 -4.41 11.73 5.93
C LEU A 46 -3.98 10.99 4.65
N GLY A 47 -2.97 11.49 3.94
CA GLY A 47 -2.57 10.97 2.63
C GLY A 47 -1.94 9.58 2.62
N GLY A 48 -1.39 9.12 3.76
CA GLY A 48 -0.56 7.91 3.80
C GLY A 48 -1.26 6.62 3.39
N LYS A 49 -2.46 6.39 3.89
CA LYS A 49 -3.24 5.20 3.52
C LYS A 49 -3.63 5.23 2.04
N ALA A 50 -4.05 6.39 1.53
CA ALA A 50 -4.37 6.57 0.11
C ALA A 50 -3.14 6.32 -0.78
N GLY A 51 -1.97 6.80 -0.37
CA GLY A 51 -0.70 6.53 -1.04
C GLY A 51 -0.36 5.04 -1.12
N VAL A 52 -0.52 4.30 -0.02
CA VAL A 52 -0.30 2.84 0.01
C VAL A 52 -1.27 2.11 -0.91
N VAL A 53 -2.57 2.45 -0.85
CA VAL A 53 -3.61 1.86 -1.73
C VAL A 53 -3.25 2.08 -3.19
N ALA A 54 -2.98 3.31 -3.60
CA ALA A 54 -2.63 3.65 -4.97
C ALA A 54 -1.35 2.93 -5.42
N PHE A 55 -0.32 2.85 -4.58
CA PHE A 55 0.94 2.17 -4.90
C PHE A 55 0.72 0.66 -5.15
N VAL A 56 -0.08 -0.01 -4.31
CA VAL A 56 -0.38 -1.45 -4.47
C VAL A 56 -1.28 -1.68 -5.67
N MET A 57 -2.26 -0.81 -5.94
CA MET A 57 -3.10 -0.88 -7.14
C MET A 57 -2.27 -0.73 -8.42
N ILE A 58 -1.34 0.22 -8.47
CA ILE A 58 -0.40 0.39 -9.60
C ILE A 58 0.42 -0.88 -9.80
N THR A 59 0.85 -1.51 -8.71
CA THR A 59 1.58 -2.78 -8.77
C THR A 59 0.70 -3.86 -9.41
N GLY A 60 -0.55 -4.01 -8.98
CA GLY A 60 -1.51 -4.94 -9.58
C GLY A 60 -1.74 -4.67 -11.06
N TYR A 61 -1.91 -3.40 -11.46
CA TYR A 61 -2.08 -3.00 -12.85
C TYR A 61 -0.94 -3.46 -13.76
N PHE A 62 0.32 -3.33 -13.30
CA PHE A 62 1.47 -3.72 -14.13
C PHE A 62 1.82 -5.20 -14.01
N MET A 63 1.63 -5.80 -12.84
CA MET A 63 2.09 -7.17 -12.59
C MET A 63 1.09 -8.25 -12.99
N VAL A 64 -0.20 -7.94 -13.15
CA VAL A 64 -1.19 -8.94 -13.55
C VAL A 64 -0.87 -9.61 -14.89
N SER A 65 -0.24 -8.89 -15.81
CA SER A 65 0.17 -9.39 -17.14
C SER A 65 1.66 -9.70 -17.22
N SER A 66 2.40 -9.68 -16.11
CA SER A 66 3.83 -9.95 -16.10
C SER A 66 4.17 -11.28 -15.41
N SER A 67 5.26 -11.92 -15.86
CA SER A 67 5.77 -13.13 -15.24
C SER A 67 6.57 -12.82 -13.98
N PHE A 68 6.46 -13.69 -12.96
CA PHE A 68 7.31 -13.65 -11.78
C PHE A 68 8.78 -13.89 -12.17
N LYS A 69 9.67 -13.09 -11.58
CA LYS A 69 11.13 -13.22 -11.81
C LYS A 69 11.85 -13.21 -10.46
N LEU A 70 12.44 -14.36 -10.11
CA LEU A 70 13.15 -14.53 -8.83
C LEU A 70 14.27 -13.50 -8.62
N HIS A 71 15.01 -13.14 -9.68
CA HIS A 71 16.08 -12.14 -9.57
C HIS A 71 15.56 -10.74 -9.18
N LYS A 72 14.32 -10.39 -9.62
CA LYS A 72 13.69 -9.12 -9.20
C LYS A 72 13.27 -9.16 -7.73
N PHE A 73 12.78 -10.29 -7.27
CA PHE A 73 12.47 -10.51 -5.86
C PHE A 73 13.74 -10.39 -5.00
N ALA A 74 14.81 -11.10 -5.36
CA ALA A 74 16.08 -11.03 -4.65
C ALA A 74 16.66 -9.60 -4.64
N LYS A 75 16.56 -8.87 -5.77
CA LYS A 75 16.97 -7.46 -5.85
C LYS A 75 16.16 -6.59 -4.89
N LEU A 76 14.84 -6.80 -4.79
CA LEU A 76 13.97 -6.04 -3.89
C LEU A 76 14.34 -6.29 -2.42
N VAL A 77 14.53 -7.55 -2.03
CA VAL A 77 15.00 -7.92 -0.68
C VAL A 77 16.35 -7.29 -0.38
N GLY A 78 17.30 -7.39 -1.32
CA GLY A 78 18.62 -6.79 -1.18
C GLY A 78 18.60 -5.27 -1.03
N GLN A 79 17.73 -4.58 -1.78
CA GLN A 79 17.55 -3.14 -1.64
C GLN A 79 17.01 -2.76 -0.26
N ILE A 80 15.97 -3.45 0.22
CA ILE A 80 15.39 -3.19 1.56
C ILE A 80 16.46 -3.42 2.64
N TRP A 81 17.21 -4.50 2.52
CA TRP A 81 18.28 -4.82 3.45
C TRP A 81 19.42 -3.78 3.44
N LEU A 82 19.85 -3.37 2.24
CA LEU A 82 20.89 -2.34 2.09
C LEU A 82 20.44 -1.02 2.76
N TYR A 83 19.18 -0.60 2.56
CA TYR A 83 18.64 0.58 3.22
C TYR A 83 18.59 0.43 4.75
N SER A 84 18.25 -0.76 5.27
CA SER A 84 18.25 -1.02 6.72
C SER A 84 19.65 -0.86 7.32
N ILE A 85 20.67 -1.40 6.65
CA ILE A 85 22.08 -1.25 7.08
C ILE A 85 22.54 0.21 6.97
N ALA A 86 22.22 0.89 5.87
CA ALA A 86 22.58 2.29 5.68
C ALA A 86 21.96 3.19 6.77
N MET A 87 20.67 2.98 7.08
CA MET A 87 19.99 3.73 8.14
C MET A 87 20.56 3.44 9.53
N LEU A 88 20.94 2.18 9.81
CA LEU A 88 21.66 1.84 11.03
C LEU A 88 23.00 2.60 11.11
N GLY A 89 23.78 2.63 10.03
CA GLY A 89 25.05 3.38 9.98
C GLY A 89 24.87 4.87 10.24
N VAL A 90 23.83 5.48 9.67
CA VAL A 90 23.47 6.89 9.92
C VAL A 90 23.08 7.09 11.39
N ALA A 91 22.25 6.21 11.96
CA ALA A 91 21.83 6.30 13.36
C ALA A 91 23.01 6.18 14.33
N MET A 92 23.97 5.28 14.04
CA MET A 92 25.21 5.14 14.81
C MET A 92 26.09 6.39 14.70
N GLY A 93 26.26 6.93 13.49
CA GLY A 93 27.06 8.13 13.25
C GLY A 93 26.51 9.39 13.92
N LEU A 94 25.17 9.46 14.09
CA LEU A 94 24.50 10.56 14.79
C LEU A 94 24.35 10.33 16.30
N GLY A 95 24.77 9.18 16.84
CA GLY A 95 24.65 8.85 18.26
C GLY A 95 23.19 8.76 18.75
N LEU A 96 22.27 8.27 17.91
CA LEU A 96 20.86 8.21 18.29
C LEU A 96 20.60 7.10 19.31
N ASP A 97 19.78 7.37 20.33
CA ASP A 97 19.36 6.42 21.38
C ASP A 97 18.61 5.19 20.84
N THR A 98 18.16 5.24 19.59
CA THR A 98 17.52 4.12 18.90
C THR A 98 18.49 2.99 18.56
N VAL A 99 19.80 3.18 18.69
CA VAL A 99 20.84 2.18 18.42
C VAL A 99 20.95 1.23 19.63
N THR A 100 20.08 0.26 19.67
CA THR A 100 20.10 -0.83 20.66
C THR A 100 20.66 -2.11 20.05
N SER A 101 21.21 -3.01 20.87
CA SER A 101 21.71 -4.32 20.40
C SER A 101 20.65 -5.09 19.61
N ARG A 102 19.38 -5.00 20.01
CA ARG A 102 18.25 -5.61 19.29
C ARG A 102 18.08 -5.00 17.90
N ASN A 103 18.08 -3.66 17.79
CA ASN A 103 17.89 -2.98 16.50
C ASN A 103 19.07 -3.22 15.56
N MET A 104 20.29 -3.31 16.10
CA MET A 104 21.47 -3.70 15.34
C MET A 104 21.34 -5.10 14.77
N MET A 105 20.96 -6.08 15.60
CA MET A 105 20.77 -7.46 15.15
C MET A 105 19.67 -7.57 14.10
N LEU A 106 18.55 -6.87 14.27
CA LEU A 106 17.45 -6.84 13.31
C LEU A 106 17.86 -6.20 11.98
N ALA A 107 18.64 -5.13 11.98
CA ALA A 107 19.10 -4.45 10.76
C ALA A 107 20.11 -5.30 9.97
N LEU A 108 20.88 -6.15 10.63
CA LEU A 108 21.82 -7.08 9.98
C LEU A 108 21.12 -8.27 9.32
N LEU A 109 19.88 -8.58 9.71
CA LEU A 109 19.11 -9.65 9.08
C LEU A 109 18.35 -9.13 7.86
N PRO A 110 18.37 -9.83 6.70
CA PRO A 110 17.69 -9.37 5.47
C PRO A 110 16.19 -9.08 5.64
N ILE A 111 15.55 -9.70 6.63
CA ILE A 111 14.10 -9.60 6.88
C ILE A 111 13.80 -8.93 8.23
N GLY A 112 14.82 -8.72 9.08
CA GLY A 112 14.62 -8.37 10.48
C GLY A 112 14.06 -6.97 10.73
N ALA A 113 14.53 -5.96 10.00
CA ALA A 113 14.13 -4.56 10.17
C ALA A 113 13.06 -4.09 9.17
N MET A 114 12.35 -5.01 8.54
CA MET A 114 11.33 -4.66 7.55
C MET A 114 10.11 -4.03 8.20
N SER A 115 9.65 -2.90 7.64
CA SER A 115 8.35 -2.33 7.97
C SER A 115 7.21 -3.28 7.61
N TRP A 116 6.05 -3.11 8.27
CA TRP A 116 4.83 -3.89 7.96
C TRP A 116 4.47 -3.83 6.47
N PHE A 117 4.71 -2.68 5.81
CA PHE A 117 4.47 -2.51 4.38
C PHE A 117 5.42 -3.38 3.54
N ALA A 118 6.72 -3.34 3.83
CA ALA A 118 7.72 -4.11 3.09
C ALA A 118 7.48 -5.62 3.21
N GLN A 119 7.14 -6.10 4.42
CA GLN A 119 6.81 -7.50 4.66
C GLN A 119 5.61 -7.94 3.81
N ASN A 120 4.49 -7.21 3.89
CA ASN A 120 3.30 -7.54 3.11
C ASN A 120 3.55 -7.43 1.59
N PHE A 121 4.34 -6.45 1.15
CA PHE A 121 4.67 -6.28 -0.26
C PHE A 121 5.53 -7.43 -0.81
N LEU A 122 6.50 -7.93 -0.03
CA LEU A 122 7.30 -9.09 -0.41
C LEU A 122 6.45 -10.37 -0.48
N VAL A 123 5.58 -10.58 0.51
CA VAL A 123 4.65 -11.71 0.49
C VAL A 123 3.70 -11.60 -0.70
N LEU A 124 3.14 -10.43 -0.96
CA LEU A 124 2.32 -10.17 -2.14
C LEU A 124 3.08 -10.52 -3.42
N TYR A 125 4.34 -10.05 -3.56
CA TYR A 125 5.15 -10.33 -4.74
C TYR A 125 5.37 -11.82 -4.97
N LEU A 126 5.62 -12.60 -3.91
CA LEU A 126 5.73 -14.06 -3.97
C LEU A 126 4.42 -14.73 -4.37
N LEU A 127 3.28 -14.19 -3.92
CA LEU A 127 1.95 -14.73 -4.22
C LEU A 127 1.43 -14.32 -5.61
N THR A 128 2.06 -13.35 -6.29
CA THR A 128 1.59 -12.85 -7.59
C THR A 128 1.36 -13.95 -8.65
N PRO A 129 2.18 -15.00 -8.79
CA PRO A 129 1.91 -16.05 -9.78
C PRO A 129 0.59 -16.76 -9.53
N ILE A 130 0.29 -17.04 -8.26
CA ILE A 130 -0.95 -17.72 -7.84
C ILE A 130 -2.13 -16.78 -8.03
N ILE A 131 -2.02 -15.56 -7.51
CA ILE A 131 -3.06 -14.53 -7.62
C ILE A 131 -3.41 -14.28 -9.09
N ASN A 132 -2.41 -14.05 -9.94
CA ASN A 132 -2.62 -13.79 -11.36
C ASN A 132 -3.33 -14.95 -12.06
N ARG A 133 -2.95 -16.21 -11.73
CA ARG A 133 -3.62 -17.38 -12.29
C ARG A 133 -5.10 -17.44 -11.91
N VAL A 134 -5.43 -17.17 -10.65
CA VAL A 134 -6.81 -17.11 -10.17
C VAL A 134 -7.59 -15.98 -10.85
N LEU A 135 -7.01 -14.77 -10.91
CA LEU A 135 -7.68 -13.61 -11.50
C LEU A 135 -7.95 -13.77 -13.00
N HIS A 136 -7.06 -14.43 -13.75
CA HIS A 136 -7.29 -14.73 -15.18
C HIS A 136 -8.27 -15.87 -15.40
N TRP A 137 -8.40 -16.80 -14.46
CA TRP A 137 -9.36 -17.91 -14.56
C TRP A 137 -10.80 -17.49 -14.22
N LEU A 138 -10.97 -16.45 -13.39
CA LEU A 138 -12.28 -15.95 -12.97
C LEU A 138 -13.00 -15.27 -14.14
N GLN A 139 -14.25 -15.66 -14.38
CA GLN A 139 -15.16 -14.89 -15.23
C GLN A 139 -15.43 -13.51 -14.61
N HIS A 140 -15.72 -12.52 -15.45
CA HIS A 140 -15.93 -11.14 -15.05
C HIS A 140 -16.90 -10.98 -13.86
N THR A 141 -18.05 -11.67 -13.89
CA THR A 141 -19.05 -11.59 -12.82
C THR A 141 -18.50 -12.07 -11.48
N TYR A 142 -17.83 -13.22 -11.45
CA TYR A 142 -17.23 -13.75 -10.24
C TYR A 142 -16.06 -12.90 -9.74
N TYR A 143 -15.32 -12.28 -10.65
CA TYR A 143 -14.27 -11.34 -10.28
C TYR A 143 -14.86 -10.12 -9.55
N VAL A 144 -15.90 -9.50 -10.10
CA VAL A 144 -16.58 -8.36 -9.47
C VAL A 144 -17.16 -8.76 -8.11
N MET A 145 -17.84 -9.93 -8.03
CA MET A 145 -18.36 -10.44 -6.76
C MET A 145 -17.25 -10.62 -5.70
N LEU A 146 -16.10 -11.18 -6.10
CA LEU A 146 -14.94 -11.34 -5.22
C LEU A 146 -14.42 -10.00 -4.71
N LEU A 147 -14.29 -9.00 -5.59
CA LEU A 147 -13.83 -7.66 -5.21
C LEU A 147 -14.82 -6.98 -4.25
N VAL A 148 -16.12 -7.03 -4.56
CA VAL A 148 -17.15 -6.43 -3.70
C VAL A 148 -17.18 -7.12 -2.34
N ALA A 149 -17.26 -8.45 -2.30
CA ALA A 149 -17.29 -9.22 -1.05
C ALA A 149 -16.02 -8.94 -0.20
N SER A 150 -14.84 -8.97 -0.82
CA SER A 150 -13.57 -8.68 -0.13
C SER A 150 -13.54 -7.25 0.41
N THR A 151 -14.02 -6.27 -0.35
CA THR A 151 -14.06 -4.87 0.08
C THR A 151 -15.03 -4.68 1.25
N VAL A 152 -16.19 -5.30 1.19
CA VAL A 152 -17.19 -5.25 2.27
C VAL A 152 -16.63 -5.89 3.54
N ILE A 153 -16.10 -7.12 3.46
CA ILE A 153 -15.61 -7.86 4.62
C ILE A 153 -14.37 -7.18 5.25
N TRP A 154 -13.43 -6.73 4.40
CA TRP A 154 -12.13 -6.25 4.90
C TRP A 154 -12.09 -4.77 5.26
N PHE A 155 -12.97 -3.95 4.67
CA PHE A 155 -12.94 -2.50 4.89
C PHE A 155 -14.26 -1.95 5.42
N LEU A 156 -15.41 -2.31 4.83
CA LEU A 156 -16.68 -1.73 5.22
C LEU A 156 -17.10 -2.22 6.61
N ILE A 157 -17.13 -3.53 6.83
CA ILE A 157 -17.53 -4.11 8.12
C ILE A 157 -16.65 -3.60 9.28
N PRO A 158 -15.29 -3.66 9.22
CA PRO A 158 -14.46 -3.11 10.27
C PRO A 158 -14.66 -1.62 10.51
N THR A 159 -14.87 -0.85 9.45
CA THR A 159 -15.10 0.59 9.57
C THR A 159 -16.41 0.87 10.31
N VAL A 160 -17.49 0.17 9.95
CA VAL A 160 -18.80 0.33 10.60
C VAL A 160 -18.74 -0.14 12.05
N LEU A 161 -18.12 -1.29 12.34
CA LEU A 161 -17.99 -1.79 13.70
C LEU A 161 -17.18 -0.88 14.60
N ASN A 162 -16.14 -0.24 14.08
CA ASN A 162 -15.33 0.72 14.83
C ASN A 162 -16.06 2.03 15.19
N LEU A 163 -17.25 2.29 14.63
CA LEU A 163 -18.10 3.40 15.04
C LEU A 163 -18.83 3.13 16.39
N TRP A 164 -18.89 1.87 16.82
CA TRP A 164 -19.49 1.46 18.09
C TRP A 164 -18.42 1.27 19.17
N PRO A 165 -18.45 2.04 20.27
CA PRO A 165 -17.36 2.05 21.25
C PRO A 165 -17.18 0.75 22.05
N ASN A 166 -18.17 -0.15 22.08
CA ASN A 166 -18.15 -1.38 22.87
C ASN A 166 -18.01 -2.67 22.04
N VAL A 167 -17.75 -2.54 20.73
CA VAL A 167 -17.56 -3.70 19.87
C VAL A 167 -16.08 -4.09 19.84
N PRO A 168 -15.72 -5.37 20.07
CA PRO A 168 -14.33 -5.81 19.98
C PRO A 168 -13.74 -5.48 18.60
N HIS A 169 -12.51 -4.96 18.58
CA HIS A 169 -11.82 -4.68 17.34
C HIS A 169 -11.69 -5.95 16.50
N THR A 170 -12.09 -5.86 15.24
CA THR A 170 -11.97 -6.98 14.32
C THR A 170 -10.50 -7.25 13.98
N THR A 171 -10.15 -8.52 13.73
CA THR A 171 -8.84 -8.91 13.24
C THR A 171 -8.61 -8.46 11.78
N PHE A 172 -9.68 -8.05 11.08
CA PHE A 172 -9.61 -7.51 9.73
C PHE A 172 -9.05 -6.09 9.76
N GLY A 173 -8.18 -5.76 8.81
CA GLY A 173 -7.64 -4.41 8.79
C GLY A 173 -6.62 -4.15 7.69
N PHE A 174 -6.31 -2.88 7.54
CA PHE A 174 -5.48 -2.32 6.48
C PHE A 174 -4.05 -2.88 6.43
N LYS A 175 -3.47 -3.23 7.59
CA LYS A 175 -2.07 -3.68 7.69
C LYS A 175 -1.84 -5.16 7.33
N HIS A 176 -2.88 -5.90 6.97
CA HIS A 176 -2.78 -7.33 6.67
C HIS A 176 -2.57 -7.61 5.18
N ILE A 177 -1.95 -8.75 4.88
CA ILE A 177 -1.68 -9.21 3.51
C ILE A 177 -2.93 -9.25 2.62
N PHE A 178 -4.09 -9.59 3.20
CA PHE A 178 -5.36 -9.64 2.46
C PHE A 178 -5.76 -8.27 1.89
N SER A 179 -5.51 -7.18 2.62
CA SER A 179 -5.74 -5.83 2.10
C SER A 179 -4.90 -5.55 0.85
N PHE A 180 -3.65 -5.99 0.87
CA PHE A 180 -2.75 -5.88 -0.28
C PHE A 180 -3.25 -6.70 -1.47
N ILE A 181 -3.76 -7.92 -1.23
CA ILE A 181 -4.36 -8.76 -2.27
C ILE A 181 -5.60 -8.08 -2.86
N VAL A 182 -6.47 -7.48 -2.05
CA VAL A 182 -7.65 -6.74 -2.53
C VAL A 182 -7.24 -5.54 -3.38
N PHE A 183 -6.30 -4.70 -2.91
CA PHE A 183 -5.83 -3.54 -3.67
C PHE A 183 -5.11 -3.94 -4.96
N TYR A 184 -4.30 -5.00 -4.91
CA TYR A 184 -3.68 -5.59 -6.09
C TYR A 184 -4.73 -6.03 -7.10
N SER A 185 -5.77 -6.75 -6.66
CA SER A 185 -6.84 -7.24 -7.50
C SER A 185 -7.68 -6.11 -8.09
N LEU A 186 -7.89 -4.99 -7.37
CA LEU A 186 -8.51 -3.78 -7.91
C LEU A 186 -7.68 -3.18 -9.05
N GLY A 187 -6.37 -3.06 -8.87
CA GLY A 187 -5.45 -2.59 -9.90
C GLY A 187 -5.42 -3.51 -11.13
N ALA A 188 -5.39 -4.82 -10.89
CA ALA A 188 -5.46 -5.85 -11.93
C ALA A 188 -6.79 -5.78 -12.70
N TYR A 189 -7.91 -5.56 -12.01
CA TYR A 189 -9.23 -5.37 -12.64
C TYR A 189 -9.24 -4.18 -13.61
N ILE A 190 -8.67 -3.05 -13.20
CA ILE A 190 -8.55 -1.88 -14.07
C ILE A 190 -7.73 -2.21 -15.33
N LYS A 191 -6.69 -3.01 -15.22
CA LYS A 191 -5.88 -3.44 -16.38
C LYS A 191 -6.65 -4.36 -17.31
N LEU A 192 -7.36 -5.34 -16.77
CA LEU A 192 -8.03 -6.39 -17.54
C LEU A 192 -9.35 -5.91 -18.17
N TYR A 193 -10.09 -5.03 -17.45
CA TYR A 193 -11.44 -4.63 -17.82
C TYR A 193 -11.63 -3.12 -17.99
N GLY A 194 -10.61 -2.30 -17.76
CA GLY A 194 -10.70 -0.84 -17.73
C GLY A 194 -11.17 -0.20 -19.05
N SER A 195 -10.92 -0.84 -20.19
CA SER A 195 -11.42 -0.37 -21.49
C SER A 195 -12.95 -0.33 -21.57
N HIS A 196 -13.62 -1.22 -20.88
CA HIS A 196 -15.10 -1.25 -20.79
C HIS A 196 -15.64 -0.15 -19.88
N ILE A 197 -14.92 0.17 -18.78
CA ILE A 197 -15.29 1.23 -17.85
C ILE A 197 -15.19 2.59 -18.53
N THR A 198 -14.10 2.86 -19.24
CA THR A 198 -13.89 4.12 -19.95
C THR A 198 -14.94 4.37 -21.01
N LYS A 199 -15.35 3.33 -21.75
CA LYS A 199 -16.43 3.42 -22.74
C LYS A 199 -17.78 3.75 -22.10
N LYS A 200 -18.16 3.07 -20.99
CA LYS A 200 -19.41 3.35 -20.28
C LYS A 200 -19.46 4.75 -19.68
N ILE A 201 -18.38 5.20 -19.06
CA ILE A 201 -18.27 6.56 -18.51
C ILE A 201 -18.32 7.59 -19.64
N GLY A 202 -17.61 7.36 -20.75
CA GLY A 202 -17.67 8.22 -21.94
C GLY A 202 -19.08 8.37 -22.47
N ILE A 203 -19.85 7.28 -22.57
CA ILE A 203 -21.25 7.29 -23.02
C ILE A 203 -22.14 8.09 -22.06
N ILE A 204 -21.92 7.96 -20.74
CA ILE A 204 -22.69 8.73 -19.74
C ILE A 204 -22.41 10.22 -19.86
N PHE A 205 -21.14 10.63 -20.01
CA PHE A 205 -20.78 12.04 -20.19
C PHE A 205 -21.28 12.61 -21.52
N THR A 206 -21.32 11.84 -22.60
CA THR A 206 -21.89 12.29 -23.88
C THR A 206 -23.41 12.29 -23.90
N ALA A 207 -24.07 11.57 -22.98
CA ALA A 207 -25.54 11.56 -22.85
C ALA A 207 -26.09 12.66 -21.93
N ILE A 208 -25.20 13.31 -21.12
CA ILE A 208 -25.57 14.36 -20.16
C ILE A 208 -25.17 15.77 -20.69
N GLY A 209 -24.31 15.84 -21.70
CA GLY A 209 -23.91 17.10 -22.39
C GLY A 209 -24.57 17.27 -23.72
#